data_79ba3c66bd547056ba1b65397fc8e32e
#
_entry.id   79ba3c66bd547056ba1b65397fc8e32e
#
_cell.length_a   1.000
_cell.length_b   1.000
_cell.length_c   1.000
_cell.angle_alpha   90.00
_cell.angle_beta   90.00
_cell.angle_gamma   90.00
#
_symmetry.space_group_name_H-M   'P 1'
#
loop_
_entity.id
_entity.type
_entity.pdbx_description
1 polymer ?
#
loop_
_entity_poly.entity_id
_entity_poly.type
_entity_poly.pdbx_seq_one_letter_code
_entity_poly.pdbx_strand_id
1 'polypeptide(L)'
;MSIQSEITRIGGNITSAYTAVSGKGGTLPSARNSANLPAAINSIVAASSLPNAEANAFGTLPPPSPYIVTLTQPSGTQLASGIFSLAVTKIKELADAIAAESTVDNNAETVYVWVAAENGYYTISIGDQISWTMDGTSYPYRIMGFNHYDKADGTGKAGILFQMVDYFNTKYQMKSSMSSADGWGNSDLRTTLNSTLYGYLPSDVQSAISQVTISTAQDVSTSTIVTTNDKLFVPAEVEVFGSASNAKGGTNEGVWYPWYKANNDASSRIKKFNGFADGWWERSPSYWYSNASNSYFCYVNSTGNSSYNRAAYSYGTAPCFCF
;
A
#
# COMPACT_ATOMS: atom_id res chain seq x y z
N MET A 1 15.17 -54.53 18.40
CA MET A 1 16.49 -54.00 17.93
C MET A 1 17.52 -54.48 18.93
N SER A 2 18.69 -54.93 18.48
CA SER A 2 19.75 -55.31 19.40
C SER A 2 20.43 -54.05 19.95
N ILE A 3 21.01 -54.16 21.16
CA ILE A 3 21.79 -53.07 21.77
C ILE A 3 22.89 -52.62 20.82
N GLN A 4 23.53 -53.55 20.09
CA GLN A 4 24.58 -53.26 19.13
C GLN A 4 24.06 -52.42 17.94
N SER A 5 22.86 -52.69 17.42
CA SER A 5 22.31 -51.88 16.35
C SER A 5 21.95 -50.46 16.79
N GLU A 6 21.53 -50.27 18.03
CA GLU A 6 21.23 -48.98 18.59
C GLU A 6 22.49 -48.11 18.85
N ILE A 7 23.55 -48.75 19.34
CA ILE A 7 24.88 -48.09 19.51
C ILE A 7 25.39 -47.62 18.15
N THR A 8 25.27 -48.43 17.11
CA THR A 8 25.70 -48.04 15.74
C THR A 8 24.88 -46.87 15.21
N ARG A 9 23.55 -46.88 15.42
CA ARG A 9 22.63 -45.78 15.02
C ARG A 9 22.99 -44.48 15.74
N ILE A 10 23.20 -44.52 17.05
CA ILE A 10 23.62 -43.35 17.87
C ILE A 10 24.97 -42.80 17.38
N GLY A 11 25.93 -43.65 17.12
CA GLY A 11 27.25 -43.26 16.59
C GLY A 11 27.12 -42.58 15.22
N GLY A 12 26.27 -43.07 14.34
CA GLY A 12 25.96 -42.47 13.05
C GLY A 12 25.33 -41.05 13.16
N ASN A 13 24.39 -40.91 14.10
CA ASN A 13 23.75 -39.61 14.36
C ASN A 13 24.75 -38.57 14.91
N ILE A 14 25.63 -38.95 15.80
CA ILE A 14 26.70 -38.09 16.35
C ILE A 14 27.64 -37.67 15.23
N THR A 15 28.04 -38.59 14.36
CA THR A 15 28.89 -38.27 13.18
C THR A 15 28.23 -37.27 12.26
N SER A 16 26.96 -37.49 11.94
CA SER A 16 26.15 -36.61 11.08
C SER A 16 26.03 -35.20 11.68
N ALA A 17 25.81 -35.10 13.00
CA ALA A 17 25.76 -33.85 13.73
C ALA A 17 27.07 -33.05 13.62
N TYR A 18 28.21 -33.70 13.81
CA TYR A 18 29.52 -33.05 13.66
C TYR A 18 29.82 -32.63 12.20
N THR A 19 29.35 -33.41 11.23
CA THR A 19 29.43 -33.00 9.82
C THR A 19 28.64 -31.73 9.56
N ALA A 20 27.44 -31.62 10.14
CA ALA A 20 26.63 -30.41 10.06
C ALA A 20 27.29 -29.20 10.75
N VAL A 21 27.88 -29.39 11.91
CA VAL A 21 28.65 -28.36 12.63
C VAL A 21 29.79 -27.83 11.75
N SER A 22 30.58 -28.74 11.16
CA SER A 22 31.68 -28.37 10.25
C SER A 22 31.17 -27.61 9.03
N GLY A 23 30.08 -28.09 8.41
CA GLY A 23 29.47 -27.46 7.23
C GLY A 23 28.91 -26.07 7.52
N LYS A 24 28.70 -25.72 8.80
CA LYS A 24 28.27 -24.39 9.26
C LYS A 24 29.38 -23.55 9.85
N GLY A 25 30.64 -23.95 9.68
CA GLY A 25 31.81 -23.21 10.15
C GLY A 25 32.11 -23.36 11.65
N GLY A 26 31.46 -24.27 12.35
CA GLY A 26 31.72 -24.52 13.76
C GLY A 26 33.02 -25.27 13.98
N THR A 27 33.64 -25.04 15.16
CA THR A 27 34.90 -25.67 15.55
C THR A 27 34.67 -27.10 15.98
N LEU A 28 35.43 -28.04 15.41
CA LEU A 28 35.31 -29.45 15.73
C LEU A 28 36.31 -29.80 16.87
N PRO A 29 35.83 -30.43 17.95
CA PRO A 29 36.74 -30.95 19.01
C PRO A 29 37.55 -32.16 18.51
N SER A 30 38.67 -32.43 19.16
CA SER A 30 39.51 -33.59 18.85
C SER A 30 38.80 -34.93 19.13
N ALA A 31 37.97 -34.95 20.17
CA ALA A 31 37.08 -36.09 20.47
C ALA A 31 35.62 -35.78 20.07
N ARG A 32 35.11 -36.48 19.07
CA ARG A 32 33.73 -36.30 18.51
C ARG A 32 32.79 -37.29 19.17
N ASN A 33 32.30 -36.95 20.34
CA ASN A 33 31.35 -37.76 21.11
C ASN A 33 30.13 -36.89 21.54
N SER A 34 29.14 -37.52 22.14
CA SER A 34 27.93 -36.81 22.58
C SER A 34 28.19 -35.75 23.65
N ALA A 35 29.20 -35.89 24.47
CA ALA A 35 29.55 -34.95 25.54
C ALA A 35 30.09 -33.62 24.98
N ASN A 36 30.83 -33.69 23.86
CA ASN A 36 31.45 -32.52 23.24
C ASN A 36 30.58 -31.82 22.18
N LEU A 37 29.44 -32.46 21.80
CA LEU A 37 28.54 -31.91 20.76
C LEU A 37 27.91 -30.56 21.13
N PRO A 38 27.47 -30.31 22.37
CA PRO A 38 26.93 -28.99 22.73
C PRO A 38 27.94 -27.84 22.55
N ALA A 39 29.22 -28.07 22.95
CA ALA A 39 30.24 -27.07 22.74
C ALA A 39 30.57 -26.80 21.27
N ALA A 40 30.53 -27.85 20.44
CA ALA A 40 30.72 -27.73 18.99
C ALA A 40 29.55 -26.98 18.34
N ILE A 41 28.29 -27.23 18.73
CA ILE A 41 27.14 -26.48 18.28
C ILE A 41 27.21 -25.02 18.68
N ASN A 42 27.57 -24.74 19.93
CA ASN A 42 27.75 -23.36 20.41
C ASN A 42 28.86 -22.61 19.67
N SER A 43 29.88 -23.30 19.14
CA SER A 43 30.91 -22.69 18.31
C SER A 43 30.39 -22.16 16.96
N ILE A 44 29.27 -22.69 16.42
CA ILE A 44 28.64 -22.14 15.25
C ILE A 44 28.08 -20.73 15.54
N VAL A 45 27.46 -20.59 16.69
CA VAL A 45 26.89 -19.30 17.13
C VAL A 45 28.02 -18.29 17.39
N ALA A 46 29.11 -18.74 17.95
CA ALA A 46 30.32 -17.88 18.18
C ALA A 46 31.05 -17.55 16.87
N ALA A 47 31.06 -18.46 15.88
CA ALA A 47 31.63 -18.22 14.55
C ALA A 47 30.79 -17.31 13.69
N SER A 48 29.52 -17.05 14.05
CA SER A 48 28.67 -16.02 13.41
C SER A 48 29.09 -14.59 13.78
N SER A 49 30.01 -14.41 14.76
CA SER A 49 30.71 -13.15 14.93
C SER A 49 31.89 -13.11 13.93
N LEU A 50 31.62 -12.74 12.67
CA LEU A 50 32.65 -12.43 11.69
C LEU A 50 33.60 -11.35 12.26
N PRO A 51 34.92 -11.41 11.98
CA PRO A 51 35.81 -10.33 12.33
C PRO A 51 35.32 -9.00 11.83
N ASN A 52 35.41 -7.95 12.63
CA ASN A 52 34.91 -6.59 12.31
C ASN A 52 35.31 -6.03 10.92
N ALA A 53 36.34 -6.59 10.29
CA ALA A 53 36.79 -6.18 8.96
C ALA A 53 35.85 -6.64 7.81
N GLU A 54 35.14 -7.78 7.97
CA GLU A 54 34.18 -8.25 6.97
C GLU A 54 32.76 -7.70 7.22
N ALA A 55 32.40 -7.41 8.47
CA ALA A 55 31.15 -6.75 8.81
C ALA A 55 31.03 -5.34 8.17
N ASN A 56 32.17 -4.66 7.99
CA ASN A 56 32.20 -3.35 7.32
C ASN A 56 32.15 -3.41 5.79
N ALA A 57 32.39 -4.56 5.18
CA ALA A 57 32.31 -4.72 3.71
C ALA A 57 30.88 -4.93 3.20
N PHE A 58 29.97 -5.41 4.05
CA PHE A 58 28.55 -5.65 3.71
C PHE A 58 27.56 -4.63 4.30
N GLY A 59 28.05 -3.61 5.00
CA GLY A 59 27.20 -2.74 5.81
C GLY A 59 26.61 -3.50 7.01
N THR A 60 26.16 -2.80 8.01
CA THR A 60 25.30 -3.38 9.05
C THR A 60 24.04 -3.87 8.36
N LEU A 61 23.78 -5.19 8.36
CA LEU A 61 22.46 -5.68 8.02
C LEU A 61 21.47 -4.89 8.89
N PRO A 62 20.43 -4.31 8.30
CA PRO A 62 19.40 -3.67 9.11
C PRO A 62 18.95 -4.69 10.16
N PRO A 63 18.68 -4.28 11.41
CA PRO A 63 18.13 -5.18 12.40
C PRO A 63 16.93 -5.89 11.79
N PRO A 64 16.71 -7.20 12.05
CA PRO A 64 15.56 -7.90 11.52
C PRO A 64 14.33 -7.06 11.81
N SER A 65 13.50 -6.84 10.79
CA SER A 65 12.30 -6.03 10.93
C SER A 65 11.54 -6.46 12.19
N PRO A 66 11.19 -5.55 13.09
CA PRO A 66 10.37 -5.89 14.26
C PRO A 66 8.97 -6.39 13.86
N TYR A 67 8.64 -6.32 12.57
CA TYR A 67 7.38 -6.71 11.99
C TYR A 67 7.56 -7.91 11.06
N ILE A 68 6.66 -8.90 11.18
CA ILE A 68 6.54 -10.04 10.25
C ILE A 68 5.16 -9.93 9.61
N VAL A 69 5.15 -9.75 8.29
CA VAL A 69 3.91 -9.62 7.51
C VAL A 69 3.58 -10.94 6.84
N THR A 70 2.33 -11.39 6.93
CA THR A 70 1.85 -12.63 6.32
C THR A 70 0.45 -12.46 5.73
N LEU A 71 0.09 -13.31 4.76
CA LEU A 71 -1.27 -13.42 4.21
C LEU A 71 -2.09 -14.52 4.91
N THR A 72 -1.46 -15.28 5.80
CA THR A 72 -2.11 -16.30 6.64
C THR A 72 -2.11 -15.84 8.09
N GLN A 73 -3.24 -16.01 8.76
CA GLN A 73 -3.37 -15.64 10.17
C GLN A 73 -2.33 -16.39 11.02
N PRO A 74 -1.46 -15.67 11.73
CA PRO A 74 -0.48 -16.29 12.62
C PRO A 74 -1.16 -16.84 13.89
N SER A 75 -0.51 -17.81 14.54
CA SER A 75 -0.88 -18.22 15.90
C SER A 75 -0.45 -17.13 16.89
N GLY A 76 -1.26 -16.84 17.88
CA GLY A 76 -0.92 -15.87 18.94
C GLY A 76 -2.04 -14.87 19.25
N THR A 77 -1.70 -13.82 19.97
CA THR A 77 -2.66 -12.81 20.42
C THR A 77 -2.95 -11.81 19.30
N GLN A 78 -4.22 -11.66 18.94
CA GLN A 78 -4.66 -10.58 18.07
C GLN A 78 -4.72 -9.28 18.89
N LEU A 79 -3.90 -8.29 18.51
CA LEU A 79 -3.82 -6.99 19.19
C LEU A 79 -4.95 -6.06 18.76
N ALA A 80 -5.25 -6.06 17.44
CA ALA A 80 -6.41 -5.37 16.90
C ALA A 80 -6.89 -6.04 15.60
N SER A 81 -8.18 -5.87 15.33
CA SER A 81 -8.81 -6.18 14.04
C SER A 81 -9.30 -4.87 13.43
N GLY A 82 -8.75 -4.51 12.27
CA GLY A 82 -8.97 -3.22 11.63
C GLY A 82 -8.13 -2.10 12.23
N ILE A 83 -8.25 -0.92 11.64
CA ILE A 83 -7.41 0.25 11.95
C ILE A 83 -8.16 1.37 12.69
N PHE A 84 -9.45 1.23 12.93
CA PHE A 84 -10.35 2.31 13.37
C PHE A 84 -9.97 2.96 14.71
N SER A 85 -9.25 2.26 15.57
CA SER A 85 -8.82 2.75 16.90
C SER A 85 -7.31 2.97 17.00
N LEU A 86 -6.55 2.78 15.91
CA LEU A 86 -5.11 2.92 15.95
C LEU A 86 -4.68 4.37 15.80
N ALA A 87 -3.59 4.74 16.47
CA ALA A 87 -2.92 6.00 16.23
C ALA A 87 -2.31 6.04 14.82
N VAL A 88 -2.25 7.22 14.21
CA VAL A 88 -1.70 7.42 12.86
C VAL A 88 -0.27 6.87 12.75
N THR A 89 0.57 7.10 13.77
CA THR A 89 1.94 6.57 13.83
C THR A 89 1.97 5.05 13.75
N LYS A 90 1.06 4.35 14.46
CA LYS A 90 0.96 2.90 14.39
C LYS A 90 0.50 2.43 13.01
N ILE A 91 -0.50 3.08 12.42
CA ILE A 91 -0.96 2.75 11.05
C ILE A 91 0.19 2.93 10.05
N LYS A 92 1.00 3.99 10.19
CA LYS A 92 2.15 4.23 9.32
C LYS A 92 3.23 3.16 9.49
N GLU A 93 3.56 2.75 10.72
CA GLU A 93 4.47 1.63 10.98
C GLU A 93 4.01 0.33 10.31
N LEU A 94 2.71 0.02 10.44
CA LEU A 94 2.11 -1.17 9.81
C LEU A 94 2.13 -1.05 8.27
N ALA A 95 1.86 0.13 7.73
CA ALA A 95 1.92 0.39 6.29
C ALA A 95 3.35 0.22 5.75
N ASP A 96 4.36 0.71 6.47
CA ASP A 96 5.77 0.54 6.06
C ASP A 96 6.21 -0.93 6.13
N ALA A 97 5.73 -1.69 7.10
CA ALA A 97 5.98 -3.13 7.17
C ALA A 97 5.33 -3.87 5.98
N ILE A 98 4.08 -3.52 5.62
CA ILE A 98 3.38 -4.07 4.46
C ILE A 98 4.13 -3.71 3.17
N ALA A 99 4.61 -2.47 3.04
CA ALA A 99 5.36 -2.01 1.87
C ALA A 99 6.68 -2.77 1.68
N ALA A 100 7.31 -3.19 2.76
CA ALA A 100 8.56 -3.95 2.74
C ALA A 100 8.38 -5.44 2.38
N GLU A 101 7.14 -5.97 2.44
CA GLU A 101 6.86 -7.39 2.20
C GLU A 101 6.44 -7.64 0.75
N SER A 102 7.33 -8.26 -0.01
CA SER A 102 7.15 -8.49 -1.45
C SER A 102 6.02 -9.48 -1.80
N THR A 103 5.56 -10.29 -0.85
CA THR A 103 4.45 -11.23 -1.05
C THR A 103 3.08 -10.55 -0.95
N VAL A 104 3.02 -9.33 -0.39
CA VAL A 104 1.80 -8.53 -0.36
C VAL A 104 1.71 -7.73 -1.66
N ASP A 105 0.83 -8.16 -2.53
CA ASP A 105 0.53 -7.47 -3.79
C ASP A 105 -0.87 -6.83 -3.78
N ASN A 106 -1.26 -6.26 -4.92
CA ASN A 106 -2.56 -5.61 -5.10
C ASN A 106 -3.77 -6.60 -5.08
N ASN A 107 -3.56 -7.91 -4.88
CA ASN A 107 -4.64 -8.89 -4.75
C ASN A 107 -4.86 -9.33 -3.30
N ALA A 108 -4.01 -8.91 -2.36
CA ALA A 108 -4.16 -9.22 -0.96
C ALA A 108 -5.44 -8.56 -0.40
N GLU A 109 -6.34 -9.36 0.20
CA GLU A 109 -7.57 -8.87 0.82
C GLU A 109 -7.40 -8.58 2.31
N THR A 110 -6.58 -9.39 2.98
CA THR A 110 -6.27 -9.27 4.40
C THR A 110 -4.79 -9.53 4.62
N VAL A 111 -4.18 -8.68 5.44
CA VAL A 111 -2.78 -8.76 5.82
C VAL A 111 -2.70 -8.87 7.34
N TYR A 112 -1.83 -9.76 7.83
CA TYR A 112 -1.54 -9.93 9.24
C TYR A 112 -0.13 -9.41 9.50
N VAL A 113 0.03 -8.50 10.45
CA VAL A 113 1.32 -7.93 10.84
C VAL A 113 1.63 -8.32 12.28
N TRP A 114 2.52 -9.30 12.45
CA TRP A 114 3.05 -9.67 13.76
C TRP A 114 4.04 -8.63 14.23
N VAL A 115 3.91 -8.21 15.49
CA VAL A 115 4.78 -7.23 16.12
C VAL A 115 5.48 -7.92 17.32
N ALA A 116 6.75 -8.22 17.15
CA ALA A 116 7.52 -8.98 18.14
C ALA A 116 7.58 -8.30 19.52
N ALA A 117 7.72 -6.97 19.54
CA ALA A 117 7.75 -6.19 20.77
C ALA A 117 6.44 -6.21 21.56
N GLU A 118 5.31 -6.45 20.88
CA GLU A 118 3.95 -6.49 21.46
C GLU A 118 3.46 -7.94 21.66
N ASN A 119 4.27 -8.92 21.22
CA ASN A 119 3.95 -10.36 21.27
C ASN A 119 2.55 -10.69 20.71
N GLY A 120 2.21 -10.08 19.59
CA GLY A 120 0.90 -10.26 18.95
C GLY A 120 0.84 -9.72 17.53
N TYR A 121 -0.33 -9.79 16.91
CA TYR A 121 -0.51 -9.35 15.54
C TYR A 121 -1.70 -8.42 15.34
N TYR A 122 -1.61 -7.58 14.33
CA TYR A 122 -2.69 -6.77 13.79
C TYR A 122 -3.27 -7.43 12.55
N THR A 123 -4.60 -7.41 12.43
CA THR A 123 -5.31 -7.79 11.21
C THR A 123 -5.76 -6.53 10.49
N ILE A 124 -5.41 -6.37 9.22
CA ILE A 124 -5.75 -5.22 8.39
C ILE A 124 -6.39 -5.73 7.11
N SER A 125 -7.58 -5.27 6.78
CA SER A 125 -8.34 -5.76 5.64
C SER A 125 -8.75 -4.63 4.70
N ILE A 126 -8.87 -4.96 3.42
CA ILE A 126 -9.53 -4.08 2.44
C ILE A 126 -10.96 -3.80 2.94
N GLY A 127 -11.35 -2.54 2.91
CA GLY A 127 -12.64 -2.11 3.43
C GLY A 127 -12.61 -1.57 4.86
N ASP A 128 -11.56 -1.84 5.65
CA ASP A 128 -11.38 -1.22 6.96
C ASP A 128 -11.43 0.30 6.85
N GLN A 129 -12.01 0.95 7.86
CA GLN A 129 -12.21 2.39 7.84
C GLN A 129 -11.61 3.05 9.09
N ILE A 130 -11.22 4.30 8.90
CA ILE A 130 -10.83 5.23 9.96
C ILE A 130 -11.34 6.62 9.59
N SER A 131 -11.63 7.45 10.58
CA SER A 131 -12.10 8.82 10.33
C SER A 131 -11.05 9.84 10.73
N TRP A 132 -10.86 10.85 9.88
CA TRP A 132 -10.05 12.02 10.19
C TRP A 132 -10.86 13.30 10.03
N THR A 133 -10.60 14.27 10.90
CA THR A 133 -11.25 15.58 10.85
C THR A 133 -10.53 16.47 9.84
N MET A 134 -11.27 17.01 8.88
CA MET A 134 -10.82 18.01 7.92
C MET A 134 -11.76 19.19 7.95
N ASP A 135 -11.25 20.40 8.08
CA ASP A 135 -12.06 21.63 8.15
C ASP A 135 -13.25 21.51 9.15
N GLY A 136 -12.98 20.96 10.34
CA GLY A 136 -13.98 20.79 11.40
C GLY A 136 -14.98 19.65 11.20
N THR A 137 -14.94 18.92 10.08
CA THR A 137 -15.84 17.81 9.78
C THR A 137 -15.08 16.48 9.78
N SER A 138 -15.69 15.44 10.37
CA SER A 138 -15.12 14.09 10.39
C SER A 138 -15.50 13.35 9.10
N TYR A 139 -14.48 12.86 8.39
CA TYR A 139 -14.64 12.10 7.15
C TYR A 139 -14.08 10.70 7.32
N PRO A 140 -14.87 9.65 7.02
CA PRO A 140 -14.36 8.28 6.97
C PRO A 140 -13.52 8.06 5.70
N TYR A 141 -12.40 7.38 5.88
CA TYR A 141 -11.53 6.88 4.83
C TYR A 141 -11.51 5.36 4.89
N ARG A 142 -11.45 4.73 3.74
CA ARG A 142 -11.45 3.27 3.57
C ARG A 142 -10.15 2.81 2.94
N ILE A 143 -9.65 1.66 3.40
CA ILE A 143 -8.56 0.94 2.73
C ILE A 143 -9.09 0.39 1.40
N MET A 144 -8.46 0.81 0.30
CA MET A 144 -8.82 0.42 -1.06
C MET A 144 -7.92 -0.68 -1.61
N GLY A 145 -6.71 -0.82 -1.07
CA GLY A 145 -5.72 -1.81 -1.49
C GLY A 145 -4.40 -1.68 -0.74
N PHE A 146 -3.53 -2.67 -0.94
CA PHE A 146 -2.18 -2.71 -0.41
C PHE A 146 -1.16 -2.62 -1.55
N ASN A 147 0.01 -2.01 -1.30
CA ASN A 147 1.13 -1.93 -2.24
C ASN A 147 0.73 -1.50 -3.67
N HIS A 148 -0.26 -0.60 -3.78
CA HIS A 148 -0.85 -0.22 -5.05
C HIS A 148 0.05 0.71 -5.86
N TYR A 149 0.60 1.76 -5.25
CA TYR A 149 1.39 2.79 -5.90
C TYR A 149 2.86 2.73 -5.50
N ASP A 150 3.72 3.14 -6.43
CA ASP A 150 5.14 3.38 -6.15
C ASP A 150 5.31 4.75 -5.48
N LYS A 151 6.18 4.80 -4.47
CA LYS A 151 6.62 6.06 -3.86
C LYS A 151 7.40 6.88 -4.88
N ALA A 152 7.16 8.19 -4.89
CA ALA A 152 7.77 9.11 -5.84
C ALA A 152 9.30 9.24 -5.68
N ASP A 153 9.83 8.87 -4.53
CA ASP A 153 11.28 8.86 -4.24
C ASP A 153 11.99 7.58 -4.71
N GLY A 154 11.25 6.62 -5.28
CA GLY A 154 11.80 5.36 -5.77
C GLY A 154 12.14 4.34 -4.69
N THR A 155 11.73 4.56 -3.43
CA THR A 155 12.06 3.67 -2.30
C THR A 155 11.14 2.45 -2.19
N GLY A 156 10.31 2.18 -3.20
CA GLY A 156 9.40 1.03 -3.25
C GLY A 156 7.93 1.43 -3.23
N LYS A 157 7.08 0.53 -2.72
CA LYS A 157 5.64 0.73 -2.66
C LYS A 157 5.22 1.56 -1.44
N ALA A 158 4.05 2.21 -1.55
CA ALA A 158 3.31 2.75 -0.40
C ALA A 158 2.33 1.67 0.08
N GLY A 159 2.40 1.31 1.37
CA GLY A 159 1.82 0.07 1.90
C GLY A 159 0.30 0.03 1.93
N ILE A 160 -0.37 1.13 2.24
CA ILE A 160 -1.82 1.20 2.38
C ILE A 160 -2.36 2.36 1.55
N LEU A 161 -3.31 2.06 0.64
CA LEU A 161 -4.07 3.05 -0.13
C LEU A 161 -5.39 3.34 0.57
N PHE A 162 -5.66 4.60 0.83
CA PHE A 162 -6.93 5.12 1.38
C PHE A 162 -7.71 5.91 0.34
N GLN A 163 -9.04 5.85 0.42
CA GLN A 163 -9.95 6.77 -0.26
C GLN A 163 -11.04 7.26 0.71
N MET A 164 -11.39 8.54 0.64
CA MET A 164 -12.55 9.08 1.35
C MET A 164 -13.82 8.31 0.93
N VAL A 165 -14.60 7.84 1.90
CA VAL A 165 -15.78 6.98 1.66
C VAL A 165 -16.84 7.71 0.85
N ASP A 166 -17.18 8.92 1.27
CA ASP A 166 -18.05 9.83 0.56
C ASP A 166 -17.21 10.94 -0.11
N TYR A 167 -17.76 12.09 -0.45
CA TYR A 167 -16.99 13.19 -0.99
C TYR A 167 -16.93 14.39 -0.01
N PHE A 168 -15.90 15.22 -0.18
CA PHE A 168 -15.67 16.39 0.65
C PHE A 168 -16.84 17.41 0.51
N ASN A 169 -17.13 18.15 1.58
CA ASN A 169 -18.30 19.04 1.69
C ASN A 169 -18.38 20.15 0.63
N THR A 170 -17.30 20.41 -0.08
CA THR A 170 -17.22 21.39 -1.16
C THR A 170 -17.00 20.67 -2.50
N LYS A 171 -17.75 21.10 -3.51
CA LYS A 171 -17.56 20.63 -4.90
C LYS A 171 -16.55 21.49 -5.60
N TYR A 172 -15.70 20.88 -6.40
CA TYR A 172 -14.64 21.54 -7.12
C TYR A 172 -14.75 21.33 -8.64
N GLN A 173 -14.28 22.30 -9.40
CA GLN A 173 -14.04 22.14 -10.82
C GLN A 173 -12.74 21.34 -11.02
N MET A 174 -12.69 20.51 -12.05
CA MET A 174 -11.42 19.91 -12.47
C MET A 174 -10.48 21.00 -12.97
N LYS A 175 -11.01 21.93 -13.79
CA LYS A 175 -10.31 23.10 -14.31
C LYS A 175 -11.27 24.26 -14.51
N SER A 176 -10.91 25.45 -14.12
CA SER A 176 -11.74 26.66 -14.25
C SER A 176 -11.78 27.21 -15.67
N SER A 177 -10.70 27.05 -16.44
CA SER A 177 -10.61 27.37 -17.85
C SER A 177 -10.46 26.08 -18.66
N MET A 178 -11.08 26.01 -19.84
CA MET A 178 -11.08 24.81 -20.69
C MET A 178 -10.16 25.00 -21.90
N SER A 179 -9.25 24.05 -22.11
CA SER A 179 -8.42 23.95 -23.30
C SER A 179 -8.17 22.49 -23.67
N SER A 180 -7.76 22.24 -24.90
CA SER A 180 -7.41 20.89 -25.36
C SER A 180 -6.12 20.33 -24.71
N ALA A 181 -5.35 21.18 -24.04
CA ALA A 181 -4.12 20.80 -23.31
C ALA A 181 -4.38 20.53 -21.82
N ASP A 182 -5.66 20.46 -21.39
CA ASP A 182 -5.99 20.18 -20.01
C ASP A 182 -5.85 18.70 -19.71
N GLY A 183 -5.06 18.38 -18.68
CA GLY A 183 -4.85 17.07 -18.12
C GLY A 183 -4.75 17.14 -16.60
N TRP A 184 -4.65 15.99 -15.94
CA TRP A 184 -4.52 15.92 -14.49
C TRP A 184 -3.36 16.78 -13.99
N GLY A 185 -2.21 16.72 -14.67
CA GLY A 185 -0.97 17.37 -14.25
C GLY A 185 -1.09 18.89 -14.05
N ASN A 186 -1.96 19.57 -14.83
CA ASN A 186 -2.19 21.01 -14.75
C ASN A 186 -3.61 21.38 -14.29
N SER A 187 -4.35 20.42 -13.69
CA SER A 187 -5.70 20.67 -13.21
C SER A 187 -5.72 21.54 -11.94
N ASP A 188 -6.76 22.36 -11.81
CA ASP A 188 -6.98 23.18 -10.61
C ASP A 188 -7.32 22.28 -9.41
N LEU A 189 -8.03 21.16 -9.66
CA LEU A 189 -8.37 20.19 -8.64
C LEU A 189 -7.12 19.57 -8.02
N ARG A 190 -6.13 19.16 -8.84
CA ARG A 190 -4.86 18.63 -8.34
C ARG A 190 -4.14 19.63 -7.44
N THR A 191 -4.10 20.88 -7.86
CA THR A 191 -3.51 21.97 -7.07
C THR A 191 -4.25 22.15 -5.74
N THR A 192 -5.58 22.18 -5.76
CA THR A 192 -6.43 22.30 -4.56
C THR A 192 -6.23 21.11 -3.60
N LEU A 193 -6.16 19.90 -4.13
CA LEU A 193 -5.93 18.69 -3.33
C LEU A 193 -4.58 18.75 -2.60
N ASN A 194 -3.50 19.08 -3.32
CA ASN A 194 -2.15 19.06 -2.78
C ASN A 194 -1.75 20.36 -2.02
N SER A 195 -2.66 21.30 -1.88
CA SER A 195 -2.50 22.50 -1.06
C SER A 195 -3.59 22.61 0.00
N THR A 196 -4.79 23.03 -0.38
CA THR A 196 -5.89 23.34 0.53
C THR A 196 -6.40 22.12 1.29
N LEU A 197 -6.78 21.05 0.56
CA LEU A 197 -7.34 19.84 1.21
C LEU A 197 -6.28 19.09 2.01
N TYR A 198 -5.05 19.03 1.52
CA TYR A 198 -3.93 18.49 2.27
C TYR A 198 -3.72 19.25 3.59
N GLY A 199 -3.82 20.58 3.56
CA GLY A 199 -3.69 21.43 4.75
C GLY A 199 -4.81 21.26 5.77
N TYR A 200 -5.97 20.73 5.39
CA TYR A 200 -7.07 20.42 6.32
C TYR A 200 -6.90 19.10 7.08
N LEU A 201 -6.03 18.21 6.62
CA LEU A 201 -5.74 16.96 7.34
C LEU A 201 -5.01 17.24 8.66
N PRO A 202 -5.18 16.41 9.70
CA PRO A 202 -4.35 16.47 10.90
C PRO A 202 -2.86 16.38 10.57
N SER A 203 -2.02 17.05 11.34
CA SER A 203 -0.58 17.15 11.04
C SER A 203 0.16 15.81 11.08
N ASP A 204 -0.28 14.88 11.92
CA ASP A 204 0.25 13.53 11.99
C ASP A 204 -0.13 12.72 10.72
N VAL A 205 -1.36 12.88 10.22
CA VAL A 205 -1.79 12.30 8.93
C VAL A 205 -0.98 12.88 7.78
N GLN A 206 -0.82 14.23 7.73
CA GLN A 206 -0.01 14.89 6.71
C GLN A 206 1.43 14.34 6.68
N SER A 207 2.01 14.09 7.87
CA SER A 207 3.37 13.56 8.02
C SER A 207 3.49 12.09 7.62
N ALA A 208 2.42 11.31 7.77
CA ALA A 208 2.38 9.90 7.41
C ALA A 208 2.16 9.66 5.90
N ILE A 209 1.58 10.64 5.17
CA ILE A 209 1.29 10.49 3.74
C ILE A 209 2.58 10.42 2.91
N SER A 210 2.73 9.32 2.20
CA SER A 210 3.75 9.14 1.17
C SER A 210 3.35 9.87 -0.12
N GLN A 211 4.27 10.58 -0.75
CA GLN A 211 4.09 11.07 -2.11
C GLN A 211 4.24 9.89 -3.07
N VAL A 212 3.29 9.72 -3.98
CA VAL A 212 3.26 8.58 -4.92
C VAL A 212 3.23 9.03 -6.36
N THR A 213 3.72 8.16 -7.25
CA THR A 213 3.70 8.40 -8.71
C THR A 213 2.36 7.98 -9.28
N ILE A 214 1.68 8.92 -9.95
CA ILE A 214 0.35 8.76 -10.54
C ILE A 214 0.47 8.82 -12.07
N SER A 215 -0.07 7.80 -12.75
CA SER A 215 -0.15 7.75 -14.22
C SER A 215 -1.48 8.27 -14.72
N THR A 216 -1.47 9.06 -15.82
CA THR A 216 -2.67 9.55 -16.48
C THR A 216 -2.38 9.95 -17.91
N ALA A 217 -3.39 10.04 -18.78
CA ALA A 217 -3.20 10.68 -20.08
C ALA A 217 -2.73 12.13 -19.90
N GLN A 218 -1.83 12.58 -20.76
CA GLN A 218 -1.24 13.90 -20.71
C GLN A 218 -2.32 15.00 -20.75
N ASP A 219 -3.28 14.82 -21.64
CA ASP A 219 -4.42 15.74 -21.82
C ASP A 219 -5.55 15.05 -22.62
N VAL A 220 -6.62 15.79 -22.92
CA VAL A 220 -7.76 15.28 -23.67
C VAL A 220 -7.46 15.04 -25.16
N SER A 221 -6.35 15.55 -25.70
CA SER A 221 -5.99 15.42 -27.11
C SER A 221 -5.15 14.18 -27.42
N THR A 222 -4.43 13.65 -26.44
CA THR A 222 -3.51 12.51 -26.63
C THR A 222 -3.70 11.43 -25.57
N SER A 223 -3.47 10.17 -25.97
CA SER A 223 -3.42 9.02 -25.08
C SER A 223 -2.03 8.76 -24.48
N THR A 224 -1.07 9.64 -24.74
CA THR A 224 0.27 9.56 -24.14
C THR A 224 0.15 9.59 -22.62
N ILE A 225 0.72 8.59 -21.95
CA ILE A 225 0.73 8.53 -20.50
C ILE A 225 1.90 9.36 -19.98
N VAL A 226 1.59 10.20 -19.01
CA VAL A 226 2.54 10.99 -18.22
C VAL A 226 2.35 10.67 -16.75
N THR A 227 3.35 11.00 -15.95
CA THR A 227 3.30 10.80 -14.51
C THR A 227 3.33 12.12 -13.75
N THR A 228 2.66 12.16 -12.61
CA THR A 228 2.76 13.22 -11.60
C THR A 228 3.08 12.62 -10.25
N ASN A 229 3.69 13.41 -9.38
CA ASN A 229 3.97 13.01 -8.00
C ASN A 229 2.99 13.75 -7.09
N ASP A 230 2.10 13.01 -6.44
CA ASP A 230 0.99 13.56 -5.66
C ASP A 230 0.93 12.96 -4.26
N LYS A 231 0.56 13.78 -3.28
CA LYS A 231 0.20 13.36 -1.92
C LYS A 231 -1.28 13.01 -1.84
N LEU A 232 -2.14 13.90 -2.38
CA LEU A 232 -3.57 13.67 -2.54
C LEU A 232 -3.93 13.66 -4.03
N PHE A 233 -4.78 12.73 -4.40
CA PHE A 233 -5.26 12.56 -5.78
C PHE A 233 -6.68 11.99 -5.80
N VAL A 234 -7.31 11.94 -6.97
CA VAL A 234 -8.54 11.18 -7.20
C VAL A 234 -8.24 9.99 -8.12
N PRO A 235 -9.01 8.89 -8.07
CA PRO A 235 -8.72 7.71 -8.87
C PRO A 235 -8.92 7.98 -10.37
N ALA A 236 -8.31 7.14 -11.21
CA ALA A 236 -8.64 7.04 -12.63
C ALA A 236 -9.90 6.18 -12.84
N GLU A 237 -10.53 6.29 -14.01
CA GLU A 237 -11.70 5.47 -14.36
C GLU A 237 -11.40 3.97 -14.24
N VAL A 238 -10.25 3.51 -14.74
CA VAL A 238 -9.85 2.09 -14.66
C VAL A 238 -9.68 1.60 -13.22
N GLU A 239 -9.29 2.46 -12.30
CA GLU A 239 -9.10 2.12 -10.89
C GLU A 239 -10.43 1.92 -10.16
N VAL A 240 -11.50 2.54 -10.65
CA VAL A 240 -12.86 2.43 -10.11
C VAL A 240 -13.66 1.30 -10.78
N PHE A 241 -13.53 1.15 -12.10
CA PHE A 241 -14.37 0.26 -12.90
C PHE A 241 -13.67 -1.00 -13.42
N GLY A 242 -12.34 -1.09 -13.31
CA GLY A 242 -11.55 -2.17 -13.92
C GLY A 242 -11.49 -2.11 -15.45
N SER A 243 -12.17 -1.13 -16.04
CA SER A 243 -12.20 -0.83 -17.47
C SER A 243 -12.14 0.68 -17.67
N ALA A 244 -11.87 1.12 -18.89
CA ALA A 244 -11.73 2.53 -19.22
C ALA A 244 -12.60 2.83 -20.45
N SER A 245 -13.90 2.98 -20.23
CA SER A 245 -14.87 3.22 -21.30
C SER A 245 -14.85 4.66 -21.83
N ASN A 246 -14.44 5.60 -20.99
CA ASN A 246 -14.42 7.03 -21.27
C ASN A 246 -13.03 7.65 -21.20
N ALA A 247 -12.09 7.02 -20.49
CA ALA A 247 -10.76 7.57 -20.24
C ALA A 247 -9.85 7.55 -21.47
N LYS A 248 -9.19 8.66 -21.75
CA LYS A 248 -8.28 8.87 -22.89
C LYS A 248 -7.03 7.97 -22.81
N GLY A 249 -6.49 7.78 -21.63
CA GLY A 249 -5.32 6.91 -21.39
C GLY A 249 -5.66 5.43 -21.33
N GLY A 250 -6.95 5.10 -21.33
CA GLY A 250 -7.39 3.72 -21.24
C GLY A 250 -6.95 3.05 -19.93
N THR A 251 -6.66 1.77 -20.02
CA THR A 251 -6.20 0.97 -18.86
C THR A 251 -4.76 1.27 -18.44
N ASN A 252 -4.03 2.11 -19.17
CA ASN A 252 -2.67 2.50 -18.80
C ASN A 252 -2.61 3.56 -17.69
N GLU A 253 -3.75 4.09 -17.24
CA GLU A 253 -3.81 5.09 -16.18
C GLU A 253 -3.76 4.49 -14.77
N GLY A 254 -3.83 3.17 -14.61
CA GLY A 254 -3.76 2.53 -13.30
C GLY A 254 -4.22 1.07 -13.31
N VAL A 255 -4.39 0.53 -12.13
CA VAL A 255 -4.87 -0.84 -11.89
C VAL A 255 -6.14 -0.76 -11.04
N TRP A 256 -7.10 -1.66 -11.31
CA TRP A 256 -8.37 -1.70 -10.56
C TRP A 256 -8.14 -1.80 -9.06
N TYR A 257 -8.74 -0.91 -8.29
CA TYR A 257 -8.62 -0.98 -6.83
C TYR A 257 -9.27 -2.25 -6.31
N PRO A 258 -8.56 -3.04 -5.49
CA PRO A 258 -9.07 -4.29 -4.96
C PRO A 258 -10.44 -4.17 -4.29
N TRP A 259 -10.69 -3.08 -3.56
CA TRP A 259 -11.99 -2.86 -2.94
C TRP A 259 -13.12 -2.73 -3.97
N TYR A 260 -12.93 -1.96 -5.04
CA TYR A 260 -13.94 -1.83 -6.10
C TYR A 260 -14.08 -3.12 -6.92
N LYS A 261 -13.01 -3.89 -7.05
CA LYS A 261 -13.03 -5.20 -7.69
C LYS A 261 -13.91 -6.20 -6.91
N ALA A 262 -13.78 -6.23 -5.59
CA ALA A 262 -14.57 -7.07 -4.70
C ALA A 262 -16.03 -6.60 -4.57
N ASN A 263 -16.28 -5.28 -4.74
CA ASN A 263 -17.58 -4.63 -4.61
C ASN A 263 -17.98 -3.98 -5.96
N ASN A 264 -18.02 -4.80 -7.03
CA ASN A 264 -18.22 -4.30 -8.40
C ASN A 264 -19.69 -4.09 -8.75
N ASP A 265 -20.36 -3.26 -8.01
CA ASP A 265 -21.74 -2.82 -8.28
C ASP A 265 -21.84 -1.29 -8.27
N ALA A 266 -22.89 -0.74 -8.88
CA ALA A 266 -23.07 0.70 -8.96
C ALA A 266 -23.25 1.35 -7.58
N SER A 267 -23.91 0.66 -6.64
CA SER A 267 -24.18 1.20 -5.31
C SER A 267 -22.91 1.42 -4.50
N SER A 268 -21.88 0.58 -4.69
CA SER A 268 -20.59 0.71 -4.02
C SER A 268 -19.81 1.96 -4.46
N ARG A 269 -20.09 2.48 -5.64
CA ARG A 269 -19.43 3.66 -6.23
C ARG A 269 -20.20 4.97 -5.98
N ILE A 270 -21.44 4.89 -5.45
CA ILE A 270 -22.20 6.08 -5.07
C ILE A 270 -21.56 6.73 -3.86
N LYS A 271 -21.22 8.00 -3.99
CA LYS A 271 -20.73 8.83 -2.89
C LYS A 271 -21.72 9.93 -2.56
N LYS A 272 -21.78 10.31 -1.29
CA LYS A 272 -22.80 11.23 -0.78
C LYS A 272 -22.17 12.35 0.03
N PHE A 273 -22.90 13.44 0.17
CA PHE A 273 -22.67 14.44 1.19
C PHE A 273 -24.01 14.81 1.83
N ASN A 274 -24.10 14.79 3.17
CA ASN A 274 -25.33 14.98 3.92
C ASN A 274 -26.49 14.09 3.44
N GLY A 275 -26.20 12.85 3.03
CA GLY A 275 -27.17 11.88 2.53
C GLY A 275 -27.58 12.05 1.06
N PHE A 276 -27.14 13.09 0.36
CA PHE A 276 -27.44 13.34 -1.04
C PHE A 276 -26.34 12.80 -1.94
N ALA A 277 -26.70 11.87 -2.82
CA ALA A 277 -25.80 11.35 -3.84
C ALA A 277 -25.59 12.37 -4.95
N ASP A 278 -24.33 12.53 -5.39
CA ASP A 278 -23.99 13.30 -6.57
C ASP A 278 -22.77 12.68 -7.29
N GLY A 279 -22.43 13.24 -8.46
CA GLY A 279 -21.24 12.83 -9.19
C GLY A 279 -19.96 13.27 -8.47
N TRP A 280 -18.88 12.50 -8.65
CA TRP A 280 -17.56 12.82 -8.11
C TRP A 280 -16.47 12.55 -9.14
N TRP A 281 -15.45 13.43 -9.16
CA TRP A 281 -14.41 13.43 -10.17
C TRP A 281 -13.48 12.22 -10.12
N GLU A 282 -13.11 11.75 -11.30
CA GLU A 282 -11.96 10.92 -11.58
C GLU A 282 -10.89 11.76 -12.30
N ARG A 283 -9.61 11.36 -12.22
CA ARG A 283 -8.52 12.15 -12.81
C ARG A 283 -8.35 11.95 -14.32
N SER A 284 -8.99 10.95 -14.90
CA SER A 284 -8.85 10.58 -16.32
C SER A 284 -9.42 11.65 -17.24
N PRO A 285 -8.63 12.26 -18.16
CA PRO A 285 -9.16 13.02 -19.28
C PRO A 285 -10.02 12.12 -20.15
N SER A 286 -11.15 12.63 -20.66
CA SER A 286 -12.07 11.83 -21.48
C SER A 286 -11.76 11.99 -22.98
N TYR A 287 -11.93 10.89 -23.74
CA TYR A 287 -11.72 10.91 -25.18
C TYR A 287 -12.94 11.44 -25.96
N TRP A 288 -14.10 11.56 -25.34
CA TRP A 288 -15.34 11.83 -26.05
C TRP A 288 -15.48 13.23 -26.64
N TYR A 289 -14.72 14.21 -26.20
CA TYR A 289 -14.72 15.54 -26.80
C TYR A 289 -13.32 16.16 -26.75
N SER A 290 -12.63 16.12 -27.88
CA SER A 290 -11.36 16.82 -28.10
C SER A 290 -11.56 17.93 -29.13
N ASN A 291 -12.17 19.04 -28.77
CA ASN A 291 -12.00 20.26 -29.55
C ASN A 291 -11.28 21.32 -28.72
N ALA A 292 -10.69 22.29 -29.42
CA ALA A 292 -9.83 23.30 -28.81
C ALA A 292 -10.48 24.16 -27.69
N SER A 293 -11.77 23.96 -27.43
CA SER A 293 -12.55 24.78 -26.50
C SER A 293 -13.17 24.01 -25.34
N ASN A 294 -13.03 22.69 -25.28
CA ASN A 294 -13.69 21.89 -24.25
C ASN A 294 -12.81 20.74 -23.81
N SER A 295 -12.38 20.76 -22.56
CA SER A 295 -11.80 19.63 -21.89
C SER A 295 -12.86 18.89 -21.07
N TYR A 296 -12.89 17.57 -21.23
CA TYR A 296 -13.79 16.68 -20.51
C TYR A 296 -12.98 15.71 -19.66
N PHE A 297 -13.48 15.44 -18.47
CA PHE A 297 -12.89 14.46 -17.56
C PHE A 297 -13.93 13.42 -17.18
N CYS A 298 -13.46 12.22 -16.88
CA CYS A 298 -14.28 11.15 -16.35
C CYS A 298 -14.75 11.51 -14.93
N TYR A 299 -15.93 11.04 -14.59
CA TYR A 299 -16.50 11.12 -13.25
C TYR A 299 -17.47 9.97 -13.03
N VAL A 300 -17.67 9.59 -11.78
CA VAL A 300 -18.75 8.68 -11.40
C VAL A 300 -20.00 9.50 -11.17
N ASN A 301 -21.11 9.15 -11.82
CA ASN A 301 -22.36 9.89 -11.65
C ASN A 301 -23.10 9.52 -10.35
N SER A 302 -24.18 10.21 -10.03
CA SER A 302 -24.99 10.01 -8.82
C SER A 302 -25.62 8.63 -8.69
N THR A 303 -25.62 7.83 -9.75
CA THR A 303 -26.12 6.44 -9.77
C THR A 303 -24.98 5.40 -9.77
N GLY A 304 -23.72 5.84 -9.60
CA GLY A 304 -22.54 4.95 -9.50
C GLY A 304 -22.01 4.43 -10.84
N ASN A 305 -22.42 5.02 -11.95
CA ASN A 305 -21.98 4.65 -13.30
C ASN A 305 -20.89 5.60 -13.80
N SER A 306 -19.99 5.06 -14.65
CA SER A 306 -19.00 5.86 -15.37
C SER A 306 -19.68 6.86 -16.31
N SER A 307 -19.14 8.06 -16.36
CA SER A 307 -19.59 9.15 -17.20
C SER A 307 -18.47 10.15 -17.45
N TYR A 308 -18.73 11.21 -18.19
CA TYR A 308 -17.78 12.31 -18.43
C TYR A 308 -18.49 13.66 -18.47
N ASN A 309 -17.79 14.70 -18.09
CA ASN A 309 -18.32 16.05 -18.16
C ASN A 309 -17.21 17.10 -18.33
N ARG A 310 -17.62 18.34 -18.65
CA ARG A 310 -16.71 19.47 -18.82
C ARG A 310 -15.96 19.75 -17.53
N ALA A 311 -14.68 19.98 -17.66
CA ALA A 311 -13.77 20.28 -16.54
C ALA A 311 -14.24 21.48 -15.68
N ALA A 312 -14.97 22.43 -16.26
CA ALA A 312 -15.49 23.60 -15.55
C ALA A 312 -16.78 23.36 -14.76
N TYR A 313 -17.32 22.15 -14.77
CA TYR A 313 -18.41 21.81 -13.85
C TYR A 313 -17.87 21.41 -12.47
N SER A 314 -18.67 21.65 -11.44
CA SER A 314 -18.30 21.34 -10.06
C SER A 314 -18.93 20.03 -9.63
N TYR A 315 -18.10 19.06 -9.27
CA TYR A 315 -18.51 17.76 -8.72
C TYR A 315 -17.85 17.47 -7.38
N GLY A 316 -18.33 16.45 -6.70
CA GLY A 316 -17.75 15.94 -5.48
C GLY A 316 -16.28 15.52 -5.69
N THR A 317 -15.52 15.57 -4.63
CA THR A 317 -14.12 15.16 -4.61
C THR A 317 -13.92 14.21 -3.46
N ALA A 318 -13.50 12.97 -3.78
CA ALA A 318 -13.21 11.92 -2.82
C ALA A 318 -11.71 11.60 -2.84
N PRO A 319 -10.89 12.33 -2.08
CA PRO A 319 -9.45 12.21 -2.11
C PRO A 319 -8.96 10.81 -1.76
N CYS A 320 -7.92 10.38 -2.48
CA CYS A 320 -7.07 9.25 -2.15
C CYS A 320 -5.71 9.73 -1.64
N PHE A 321 -5.08 8.92 -0.81
CA PHE A 321 -3.68 9.05 -0.43
C PHE A 321 -3.11 7.71 0.06
N CYS A 322 -1.79 7.63 0.23
CA CYS A 322 -1.11 6.43 0.70
C CYS A 322 -0.23 6.71 1.93
N PHE A 323 -0.15 5.69 2.80
CA PHE A 323 0.86 5.64 3.87
C PHE A 323 2.01 4.74 3.51
#